data_d27715258656a3353cb52a2d2f82a40c
#
_entry.id   d27715258656a3353cb52a2d2f82a40c
#
_cell.length_a   1.000
_cell.length_b   1.000
_cell.length_c   1.000
_cell.angle_alpha   90.00
_cell.angle_beta   90.00
_cell.angle_gamma   90.00
#
_symmetry.space_group_name_H-M   'P 1'
#
loop_
_entity.id
_entity.type
_entity.pdbx_description
1 polymer ?
#
loop_
_entity_poly.entity_id
_entity_poly.type
_entity_poly.pdbx_seq_one_letter_code
_entity_poly.pdbx_strand_id
1 'polypeptide(L)'
;MKQEHGNHRIVVFDSAGNYLRQWGSAGSGEGQFVERGGGHPHCVVLGNDGLVYTCDRGQNRIQVFDREGTLQRVIAIDPPDYPMATLRATDIELSRDEQQTFMFVVDLGSNRIWILERESGVLVGSIGGSGHMAGEFTFPHTIVTDSEGNIYAAETIGGRRNQKFVKVSG
;
A
#
# COMPACT_ATOMS: atom_id res chain seq x y z
N MET A 1 -13.96 -1.42 -6.77
CA MET A 1 -12.81 -1.84 -7.61
C MET A 1 -12.28 -3.16 -7.13
N LYS A 2 -11.65 -3.91 -8.00
CA LYS A 2 -11.00 -5.17 -7.69
C LYS A 2 -9.64 -5.20 -8.37
N GLN A 3 -8.62 -5.60 -7.63
CA GLN A 3 -7.33 -5.98 -8.21
C GLN A 3 -7.39 -7.42 -8.68
N GLU A 4 -6.69 -7.74 -9.74
CA GLU A 4 -6.64 -9.10 -10.28
C GLU A 4 -5.19 -9.59 -10.31
N HIS A 5 -4.89 -10.52 -9.41
CA HIS A 5 -3.63 -11.23 -9.41
C HIS A 5 -3.44 -12.01 -10.73
N GLY A 6 -2.28 -11.87 -11.36
CA GLY A 6 -1.94 -12.53 -12.61
C GLY A 6 -2.48 -11.87 -13.90
N ASN A 7 -3.36 -10.88 -13.78
CA ASN A 7 -3.89 -10.15 -14.95
C ASN A 7 -3.35 -8.72 -15.09
N HIS A 8 -2.50 -8.28 -14.17
CA HIS A 8 -1.78 -7.01 -14.20
C HIS A 8 -2.68 -5.78 -14.41
N ARG A 9 -3.88 -5.77 -13.81
CA ARG A 9 -4.87 -4.72 -14.04
C ARG A 9 -5.75 -4.44 -12.83
N ILE A 10 -6.34 -3.26 -12.83
CA ILE A 10 -7.44 -2.86 -11.96
C ILE A 10 -8.73 -2.94 -12.76
N VAL A 11 -9.77 -3.52 -12.17
CA VAL A 11 -11.08 -3.66 -12.81
C VAL A 11 -12.12 -2.92 -11.97
N VAL A 12 -12.99 -2.18 -12.64
CA VAL A 12 -14.03 -1.39 -12.00
C VAL A 12 -15.40 -1.96 -12.36
N PHE A 13 -16.21 -2.14 -11.33
CA PHE A 13 -17.61 -2.58 -11.46
C PHE A 13 -18.54 -1.54 -10.83
N ASP A 14 -19.78 -1.50 -11.25
CA ASP A 14 -20.84 -0.76 -10.54
C ASP A 14 -21.29 -1.51 -9.27
N SER A 15 -22.23 -0.92 -8.53
CA SER A 15 -22.79 -1.52 -7.31
C SER A 15 -23.63 -2.79 -7.56
N ALA A 16 -24.07 -3.01 -8.78
CA ALA A 16 -24.78 -4.22 -9.21
C ALA A 16 -23.84 -5.33 -9.71
N GLY A 17 -22.52 -5.05 -9.76
CA GLY A 17 -21.51 -5.98 -10.22
C GLY A 17 -21.30 -6.01 -11.73
N ASN A 18 -21.86 -5.06 -12.49
CA ASN A 18 -21.62 -4.96 -13.93
C ASN A 18 -20.26 -4.34 -14.18
N TYR A 19 -19.54 -4.88 -15.13
CA TYR A 19 -18.25 -4.34 -15.58
C TYR A 19 -18.42 -2.93 -16.17
N LEU A 20 -17.55 -2.02 -15.74
CA LEU A 20 -17.51 -0.65 -16.25
C LEU A 20 -16.26 -0.40 -17.09
N ARG A 21 -15.09 -0.63 -16.54
CA ARG A 21 -13.79 -0.36 -17.19
C ARG A 21 -12.64 -1.11 -16.51
N GLN A 22 -11.48 -1.06 -17.14
CA GLN A 22 -10.23 -1.56 -16.56
C GLN A 22 -9.04 -0.75 -17.07
N TRP A 23 -7.93 -0.80 -16.33
CA TRP A 23 -6.64 -0.28 -16.76
C TRP A 23 -5.48 -1.09 -16.17
N GLY A 24 -4.29 -0.88 -16.72
CA GLY A 24 -3.09 -1.64 -16.39
C GLY A 24 -2.77 -2.70 -17.44
N SER A 25 -1.52 -3.09 -17.50
CA SER A 25 -1.02 -4.18 -18.36
C SER A 25 0.25 -4.77 -17.74
N ALA A 26 0.70 -5.91 -18.26
CA ALA A 26 1.96 -6.51 -17.87
C ALA A 26 3.16 -5.64 -18.32
N GLY A 27 4.13 -5.43 -17.44
CA GLY A 27 5.34 -4.68 -17.74
C GLY A 27 5.85 -3.87 -16.54
N SER A 28 6.95 -3.13 -16.75
CA SER A 28 7.64 -2.36 -15.70
C SER A 28 7.48 -0.84 -15.85
N GLY A 29 6.85 -0.37 -16.90
CA GLY A 29 6.59 1.04 -17.12
C GLY A 29 5.51 1.62 -16.22
N GLU A 30 5.22 2.89 -16.40
CA GLU A 30 4.10 3.59 -15.77
C GLU A 30 2.77 3.02 -16.26
N GLY A 31 1.82 2.82 -15.37
CA GLY A 31 0.55 2.16 -15.68
C GLY A 31 0.65 0.65 -15.91
N GLN A 32 1.85 0.07 -15.77
CA GLN A 32 2.10 -1.35 -15.91
C GLN A 32 2.43 -2.00 -14.55
N PHE A 33 2.22 -3.31 -14.45
CA PHE A 33 2.45 -4.09 -13.25
C PHE A 33 3.29 -5.33 -13.58
N VAL A 34 4.39 -5.53 -12.85
CA VAL A 34 5.32 -6.63 -13.09
C VAL A 34 5.04 -7.81 -12.16
N GLU A 35 5.17 -9.03 -12.67
CA GLU A 35 5.01 -10.27 -11.90
C GLU A 35 6.31 -10.71 -11.21
N ARG A 36 7.09 -9.80 -10.67
CA ARG A 36 8.33 -10.13 -9.99
C ARG A 36 8.09 -10.45 -8.52
N GLY A 37 8.52 -11.62 -8.07
CA GLY A 37 8.46 -11.99 -6.64
C GLY A 37 7.04 -12.03 -6.05
N GLY A 38 6.06 -12.51 -6.83
CA GLY A 38 4.64 -12.40 -6.49
C GLY A 38 4.11 -10.98 -6.62
N GLY A 39 4.79 -10.15 -7.42
CA GLY A 39 4.40 -8.78 -7.76
C GLY A 39 3.23 -8.79 -8.73
N HIS A 40 2.25 -8.04 -8.41
CA HIS A 40 1.05 -7.72 -9.18
C HIS A 40 0.40 -6.54 -8.47
N PRO A 41 -0.64 -5.91 -9.00
CA PRO A 41 -1.42 -4.98 -8.20
C PRO A 41 -1.85 -5.70 -6.92
N HIS A 42 -1.39 -5.23 -5.74
CA HIS A 42 -1.59 -5.97 -4.50
C HIS A 42 -2.61 -5.32 -3.58
N CYS A 43 -2.75 -4.02 -3.63
CA CYS A 43 -3.77 -3.27 -2.91
C CYS A 43 -4.44 -2.23 -3.81
N VAL A 44 -5.61 -1.78 -3.42
CA VAL A 44 -6.30 -0.63 -4.04
C VAL A 44 -7.07 0.13 -2.98
N VAL A 45 -6.77 1.43 -2.84
CA VAL A 45 -7.40 2.34 -1.87
C VAL A 45 -7.89 3.60 -2.57
N LEU A 46 -9.05 4.10 -2.15
CA LEU A 46 -9.61 5.37 -2.64
C LEU A 46 -9.28 6.49 -1.66
N GLY A 47 -8.67 7.54 -2.16
CA GLY A 47 -8.46 8.78 -1.40
C GLY A 47 -9.68 9.70 -1.42
N ASN A 48 -9.73 10.61 -0.44
CA ASN A 48 -10.71 11.69 -0.38
C ASN A 48 -10.60 12.66 -1.57
N ASP A 49 -9.40 12.73 -2.16
CA ASP A 49 -9.12 13.47 -3.40
C ASP A 49 -9.75 12.84 -4.65
N GLY A 50 -10.41 11.69 -4.49
CA GLY A 50 -11.02 10.95 -5.59
C GLY A 50 -10.06 10.11 -6.39
N LEU A 51 -8.77 10.05 -6.00
CA LEU A 51 -7.74 9.25 -6.66
C LEU A 51 -7.71 7.81 -6.16
N VAL A 52 -7.16 6.93 -6.98
CA VAL A 52 -7.02 5.50 -6.77
C VAL A 52 -5.55 5.17 -6.55
N TYR A 53 -5.21 4.78 -5.34
CA TYR A 53 -3.86 4.38 -4.95
C TYR A 53 -3.71 2.87 -5.07
N THR A 54 -2.70 2.40 -5.78
CA THR A 54 -2.50 0.97 -6.06
C THR A 54 -1.08 0.54 -5.70
N CYS A 55 -0.96 -0.48 -4.86
CA CYS A 55 0.34 -1.09 -4.58
C CYS A 55 0.85 -1.85 -5.82
N ASP A 56 1.94 -1.39 -6.40
CA ASP A 56 2.74 -2.14 -7.36
C ASP A 56 3.87 -2.87 -6.61
N ARG A 57 3.48 -3.97 -5.99
CA ARG A 57 4.35 -4.74 -5.10
C ARG A 57 5.64 -5.20 -5.76
N GLY A 58 5.59 -5.56 -7.03
CA GLY A 58 6.75 -6.07 -7.77
C GLY A 58 7.83 -5.03 -8.04
N GLN A 59 7.48 -3.75 -7.99
CA GLN A 59 8.36 -2.62 -8.22
C GLN A 59 8.51 -1.69 -7.01
N ASN A 60 7.91 -2.06 -5.89
CA ASN A 60 7.98 -1.34 -4.64
C ASN A 60 7.60 0.15 -4.78
N ARG A 61 6.46 0.38 -5.42
CA ARG A 61 5.92 1.73 -5.65
C ARG A 61 4.41 1.74 -5.50
N ILE A 62 3.86 2.92 -5.30
CA ILE A 62 2.43 3.17 -5.39
C ILE A 62 2.18 3.91 -6.70
N GLN A 63 1.28 3.39 -7.51
CA GLN A 63 0.78 4.08 -8.68
C GLN A 63 -0.57 4.71 -8.36
N VAL A 64 -0.71 5.99 -8.68
CA VAL A 64 -1.90 6.78 -8.37
C VAL A 64 -2.60 7.14 -9.67
N PHE A 65 -3.87 6.76 -9.77
CA PHE A 65 -4.71 6.98 -10.95
C PHE A 65 -5.93 7.82 -10.59
N ASP A 66 -6.51 8.48 -11.58
CA ASP A 66 -7.88 8.95 -11.46
C ASP A 66 -8.88 7.78 -11.55
N ARG A 67 -10.18 8.07 -11.42
CA ARG A 67 -11.22 7.04 -11.48
C ARG A 67 -11.46 6.50 -12.88
N GLU A 68 -10.96 7.18 -13.89
CA GLU A 68 -10.99 6.79 -15.30
C GLU A 68 -9.81 5.87 -15.67
N GLY A 69 -8.79 5.79 -14.81
CA GLY A 69 -7.61 4.95 -14.97
C GLY A 69 -6.43 5.68 -15.61
N THR A 70 -6.47 7.01 -15.68
CA THR A 70 -5.35 7.83 -16.12
C THR A 70 -4.33 7.94 -14.99
N LEU A 71 -3.09 7.58 -15.26
CA LEU A 71 -2.02 7.71 -14.28
C LEU A 71 -1.76 9.20 -13.97
N GLN A 72 -1.77 9.54 -12.69
CA GLN A 72 -1.52 10.88 -12.19
C GLN A 72 -0.09 11.04 -11.69
N ARG A 73 0.41 10.02 -10.96
CA ARG A 73 1.78 10.01 -10.42
C ARG A 73 2.22 8.62 -9.96
N VAL A 74 3.52 8.47 -9.76
CA VAL A 74 4.15 7.29 -9.16
C VAL A 74 4.91 7.73 -7.91
N ILE A 75 4.69 7.04 -6.81
CA ILE A 75 5.39 7.25 -5.54
C ILE A 75 6.30 6.06 -5.31
N ALA A 76 7.61 6.26 -5.42
CA ALA A 76 8.60 5.23 -5.10
C ALA A 76 8.71 5.08 -3.57
N ILE A 77 8.86 3.84 -3.11
CA ILE A 77 9.17 3.55 -1.71
C ILE A 77 10.65 3.19 -1.67
N ASP A 78 11.47 4.17 -1.36
CA ASP A 78 12.95 4.08 -1.43
C ASP A 78 13.59 4.56 -0.13
N PRO A 79 13.45 3.78 0.97
CA PRO A 79 14.10 4.11 2.22
C PRO A 79 15.62 3.93 2.13
N PRO A 80 16.42 4.90 2.65
CA PRO A 80 17.86 4.98 2.39
C PRO A 80 18.67 3.77 2.90
N ASP A 81 18.19 3.06 3.91
CA ASP A 81 18.92 1.96 4.55
C ASP A 81 18.45 0.56 4.09
N TYR A 82 17.57 0.49 3.08
CA TYR A 82 16.98 -0.76 2.61
C TYR A 82 17.16 -0.96 1.11
N PRO A 83 17.75 -2.09 0.67
CA PRO A 83 17.85 -2.39 -0.75
C PRO A 83 16.47 -2.54 -1.39
N MET A 84 16.18 -1.79 -2.44
CA MET A 84 14.93 -1.86 -3.21
C MET A 84 14.51 -3.29 -3.57
N ALA A 85 15.47 -4.17 -3.83
CA ALA A 85 15.19 -5.56 -4.20
C ALA A 85 14.51 -6.39 -3.10
N THR A 86 14.57 -5.95 -1.85
CA THR A 86 13.97 -6.65 -0.69
C THR A 86 12.60 -6.11 -0.32
N LEU A 87 12.27 -4.90 -0.75
CA LEU A 87 11.03 -4.21 -0.39
C LEU A 87 9.81 -4.83 -1.11
N ARG A 88 8.66 -4.84 -0.44
CA ARG A 88 7.41 -5.42 -0.94
C ARG A 88 6.21 -4.67 -0.35
N ALA A 89 5.77 -3.60 -1.02
CA ALA A 89 4.54 -2.89 -0.64
C ALA A 89 3.32 -3.80 -0.79
N THR A 90 2.79 -4.27 0.32
CA THR A 90 1.65 -5.20 0.33
C THR A 90 0.32 -4.52 0.54
N ASP A 91 0.29 -3.47 1.33
CA ASP A 91 -0.94 -2.75 1.62
C ASP A 91 -0.66 -1.29 1.95
N ILE A 92 -1.67 -0.46 1.80
CA ILE A 92 -1.64 0.94 2.20
C ILE A 92 -2.92 1.32 2.93
N GLU A 93 -2.77 2.29 3.82
CA GLU A 93 -3.89 2.99 4.47
C GLU A 93 -3.60 4.48 4.49
N LEU A 94 -4.62 5.30 4.33
CA LEU A 94 -4.50 6.75 4.39
C LEU A 94 -4.91 7.25 5.79
N SER A 95 -4.23 8.28 6.28
CA SER A 95 -4.53 8.85 7.59
C SER A 95 -5.94 9.41 7.69
N ARG A 96 -6.50 9.51 8.91
CA ARG A 96 -7.90 9.87 9.14
C ARG A 96 -8.15 11.39 9.26
N ASP A 97 -7.12 12.20 9.13
CA ASP A 97 -7.29 13.64 8.99
C ASP A 97 -8.02 13.98 7.68
N GLU A 98 -8.66 15.12 7.63
CA GLU A 98 -9.49 15.53 6.49
C GLU A 98 -8.72 15.53 5.16
N GLN A 99 -7.46 15.92 5.20
CA GLN A 99 -6.56 15.96 4.04
C GLN A 99 -5.94 14.61 3.70
N GLN A 100 -6.07 13.61 4.60
CA GLN A 100 -5.34 12.35 4.50
C GLN A 100 -3.84 12.59 4.26
N THR A 101 -3.25 13.38 5.15
CA THR A 101 -1.89 13.92 5.03
C THR A 101 -0.83 12.82 4.88
N PHE A 102 -1.03 11.68 5.56
CA PHE A 102 -0.09 10.58 5.54
C PHE A 102 -0.63 9.33 4.84
N MET A 103 0.29 8.60 4.25
CA MET A 103 0.08 7.27 3.70
C MET A 103 0.95 6.27 4.48
N PHE A 104 0.32 5.28 5.07
CA PHE A 104 0.98 4.16 5.75
C PHE A 104 1.16 3.02 4.75
N VAL A 105 2.38 2.59 4.50
CA VAL A 105 2.68 1.53 3.54
C VAL A 105 3.24 0.33 4.27
N VAL A 106 2.53 -0.78 4.23
CA VAL A 106 3.02 -2.05 4.77
C VAL A 106 4.04 -2.64 3.81
N ASP A 107 5.23 -2.87 4.31
CA ASP A 107 6.30 -3.52 3.57
C ASP A 107 6.67 -4.86 4.22
N LEU A 108 6.26 -5.93 3.57
CA LEU A 108 6.54 -7.30 3.99
C LEU A 108 8.04 -7.63 3.94
N GLY A 109 8.78 -7.03 3.01
CA GLY A 109 10.20 -7.32 2.82
C GLY A 109 11.10 -6.74 3.90
N SER A 110 10.79 -5.54 4.40
CA SER A 110 11.52 -4.88 5.48
C SER A 110 10.95 -5.15 6.87
N ASN A 111 9.79 -5.80 6.96
CA ASN A 111 9.02 -5.96 8.19
C ASN A 111 8.71 -4.61 8.87
N ARG A 112 8.24 -3.64 8.07
CA ARG A 112 7.93 -2.28 8.52
C ARG A 112 6.62 -1.76 7.95
N ILE A 113 6.11 -0.74 8.60
CA ILE A 113 5.11 0.17 8.04
C ILE A 113 5.85 1.49 7.81
N TRP A 114 6.03 1.87 6.56
CA TRP A 114 6.58 3.17 6.17
C TRP A 114 5.50 4.24 6.26
N ILE A 115 5.87 5.42 6.73
CA ILE A 115 4.99 6.59 6.82
C ILE A 115 5.51 7.61 5.82
N LEU A 116 4.70 7.88 4.79
CA LEU A 116 5.00 8.86 3.76
C LEU A 116 4.03 10.04 3.86
N GLU A 117 4.50 11.22 3.57
CA GLU A 117 3.60 12.32 3.23
C GLU A 117 2.90 11.95 1.91
N ARG A 118 1.57 11.94 1.91
CA ARG A 118 0.77 11.39 0.80
C ARG A 118 1.00 12.12 -0.54
N GLU A 119 1.08 13.44 -0.50
CA GLU A 119 1.21 14.27 -1.70
C GLU A 119 2.62 14.20 -2.32
N SER A 120 3.64 14.41 -1.53
CA SER A 120 5.04 14.46 -2.00
C SER A 120 5.67 13.08 -2.15
N GLY A 121 5.14 12.07 -1.44
CA GLY A 121 5.76 10.75 -1.32
C GLY A 121 7.02 10.74 -0.42
N VAL A 122 7.30 11.82 0.28
CA VAL A 122 8.46 11.92 1.17
C VAL A 122 8.29 10.98 2.36
N LEU A 123 9.30 10.15 2.62
CA LEU A 123 9.36 9.29 3.79
C LEU A 123 9.61 10.13 5.04
N VAL A 124 8.67 10.11 5.99
CA VAL A 124 8.73 10.88 7.24
C VAL A 124 8.94 10.01 8.48
N GLY A 125 8.79 8.70 8.36
CA GLY A 125 9.00 7.80 9.48
C GLY A 125 8.69 6.34 9.18
N SER A 126 8.79 5.50 10.20
CA SER A 126 8.40 4.10 10.12
C SER A 126 7.98 3.54 11.49
N ILE A 127 7.19 2.47 11.44
CA ILE A 127 6.80 1.67 12.61
C ILE A 127 7.31 0.25 12.39
N GLY A 128 7.82 -0.37 13.48
CA GLY A 128 8.22 -1.76 13.49
C GLY A 128 9.68 -2.01 13.13
N GLY A 129 9.95 -3.23 12.77
CA GLY A 129 11.24 -3.83 12.45
C GLY A 129 11.12 -5.34 12.57
N SER A 130 12.12 -6.08 12.12
CA SER A 130 12.08 -7.55 12.14
C SER A 130 12.15 -8.11 13.55
N GLY A 131 11.20 -8.97 13.91
CA GLY A 131 11.18 -9.68 15.18
C GLY A 131 9.79 -10.17 15.61
N HIS A 132 9.70 -10.65 16.86
CA HIS A 132 8.48 -11.23 17.43
C HIS A 132 7.97 -10.50 18.69
N MET A 133 8.71 -9.48 19.15
CA MET A 133 8.29 -8.68 20.29
C MET A 133 7.14 -7.73 19.92
N ALA A 134 6.50 -7.15 20.94
CA ALA A 134 5.51 -6.10 20.70
C ALA A 134 6.16 -4.92 19.95
N GLY A 135 5.53 -4.46 18.89
CA GLY A 135 6.06 -3.41 18.03
C GLY A 135 7.01 -3.88 16.92
N GLU A 136 7.46 -5.15 16.93
CA GLU A 136 8.22 -5.76 15.85
C GLU A 136 7.29 -6.55 14.92
N PHE A 137 7.72 -6.82 13.69
CA PHE A 137 6.94 -7.57 12.71
C PHE A 137 7.67 -8.78 12.13
N THR A 138 6.87 -9.79 11.79
CA THR A 138 7.27 -10.92 10.95
C THR A 138 6.20 -11.12 9.89
N PHE A 139 6.51 -10.72 8.65
CA PHE A 139 5.59 -10.71 7.53
C PHE A 139 4.29 -9.90 7.76
N PRO A 140 4.38 -8.58 8.03
CA PRO A 140 3.22 -7.71 8.04
C PRO A 140 2.60 -7.69 6.64
N HIS A 141 1.26 -7.71 6.57
CA HIS A 141 0.60 -7.93 5.28
C HIS A 141 -0.56 -6.97 5.00
N THR A 142 -1.28 -6.57 6.02
CA THR A 142 -2.40 -5.64 5.86
C THR A 142 -2.49 -4.65 7.03
N ILE A 143 -3.12 -3.53 6.77
CA ILE A 143 -3.23 -2.41 7.71
C ILE A 143 -4.63 -1.78 7.61
N VAL A 144 -5.15 -1.31 8.73
CA VAL A 144 -6.32 -0.43 8.78
C VAL A 144 -6.16 0.58 9.90
N THR A 145 -6.85 1.70 9.80
CA THR A 145 -6.94 2.70 10.87
C THR A 145 -8.38 2.82 11.37
N ASP A 146 -8.55 3.05 12.67
CA ASP A 146 -9.87 3.40 13.24
C ASP A 146 -10.12 4.93 13.17
N SER A 147 -11.31 5.36 13.60
CA SER A 147 -11.71 6.77 13.59
C SER A 147 -10.86 7.66 14.51
N GLU A 148 -10.16 7.08 15.47
CA GLU A 148 -9.24 7.79 16.38
C GLU A 148 -7.83 7.91 15.78
N GLY A 149 -7.56 7.24 14.67
CA GLY A 149 -6.26 7.18 13.99
C GLY A 149 -5.32 6.14 14.59
N ASN A 150 -5.83 5.19 15.39
CA ASN A 150 -5.05 4.03 15.81
C ASN A 150 -4.83 3.10 14.60
N ILE A 151 -3.66 2.49 14.55
CA ILE A 151 -3.26 1.59 13.46
C ILE A 151 -3.41 0.14 13.92
N TYR A 152 -4.00 -0.69 13.10
CA TYR A 152 -4.07 -2.13 13.27
C TYR A 152 -3.34 -2.80 12.12
N ALA A 153 -2.33 -3.60 12.43
CA ALA A 153 -1.55 -4.35 11.44
C ALA A 153 -1.71 -5.84 11.66
N ALA A 154 -1.96 -6.58 10.57
CA ALA A 154 -2.02 -8.03 10.60
C ALA A 154 -0.79 -8.66 9.94
N GLU A 155 -0.25 -9.68 10.59
CA GLU A 155 0.89 -10.46 10.14
C GLU A 155 0.44 -11.82 9.63
N THR A 156 1.05 -12.28 8.53
CA THR A 156 0.79 -13.60 7.95
C THR A 156 1.89 -14.60 8.33
N ILE A 157 1.88 -15.76 7.75
CA ILE A 157 2.89 -16.85 7.76
C ILE A 157 3.68 -17.00 9.06
N GLY A 158 4.64 -16.14 9.32
CA GLY A 158 5.53 -16.20 10.48
C GLY A 158 4.99 -15.51 11.74
N GLY A 159 4.40 -14.34 11.59
CA GLY A 159 3.89 -13.52 12.71
C GLY A 159 2.60 -14.07 13.30
N ARG A 160 1.61 -14.36 12.46
CA ARG A 160 0.29 -14.95 12.81
C ARG A 160 -0.41 -14.22 13.95
N ARG A 161 -0.35 -12.91 13.97
CA ARG A 161 -0.95 -12.05 15.01
C ARG A 161 -1.44 -10.73 14.41
N ASN A 162 -2.24 -10.02 15.20
CA ASN A 162 -2.61 -8.64 14.94
C ASN A 162 -2.01 -7.77 16.04
N GLN A 163 -1.56 -6.57 15.68
CA GLN A 163 -1.07 -5.58 16.61
C GLN A 163 -1.84 -4.27 16.45
N LYS A 164 -2.16 -3.63 17.58
CA LYS A 164 -2.72 -2.28 17.64
C LYS A 164 -1.64 -1.30 18.09
N PHE A 165 -1.47 -0.23 17.34
CA PHE A 165 -0.64 0.91 17.70
C PHE A 165 -1.57 2.08 18.01
N VAL A 166 -1.52 2.55 19.25
CA VAL A 166 -2.38 3.65 19.71
C VAL A 166 -1.74 4.98 19.36
N LYS A 167 -2.51 5.86 18.71
CA LYS A 167 -2.09 7.22 18.48
C LYS A 167 -1.99 7.95 19.81
N VAL A 168 -0.84 8.49 20.13
CA VAL A 168 -0.65 9.35 21.30
C VAL A 168 -0.74 10.82 20.85
N SER A 169 -1.42 11.64 21.66
CA SER A 169 -1.37 13.09 21.50
C SER A 169 0.01 13.56 21.87
N GLY A 170 0.71 14.22 20.97
CA GLY A 170 1.96 14.94 21.23
C GLY A 170 1.69 16.24 21.95
#